data_f0d2397d0f5e02694a6664d68bd3ab97
#
_entry.id   f0d2397d0f5e02694a6664d68bd3ab97
#
_cell.length_a   1.000
_cell.length_b   1.000
_cell.length_c   1.000
_cell.angle_alpha   90.00
_cell.angle_beta   90.00
_cell.angle_gamma   90.00
#
_symmetry.space_group_name_H-M   'P 1'
#
loop_
_entity.id
_entity.type
_entity.pdbx_description
1 polymer ?
#
loop_
_entity_poly.entity_id
_entity_poly.type
_entity_poly.pdbx_seq_one_letter_code
_entity_poly.pdbx_strand_id
1 'polypeptide(L)'
;MNEPTLPQIRSFRLKNHHLDQKQAASLKSVQSLSAACGFQNTPPGAWETALYNRLQNPDPVWLQSLLSQENLLVQAWSIRGVPMIFPLEDSPVFLSALIPTEGEPWIYTRGITLALDYLGISFQQALDWLLQVIVGLDSLSLVSKTVLDETLAGWILPLVPQDKQALWSAPSMYGKPD
;
A
#
# COMPACT_ATOMS: atom_id res chain seq x y z
N MET A 1 15.32 36.52 -16.80
CA MET A 1 15.69 35.42 -15.90
C MET A 1 16.52 34.43 -16.70
N ASN A 2 17.72 34.08 -16.25
CA ASN A 2 18.55 33.10 -16.95
C ASN A 2 17.96 31.70 -16.75
N GLU A 3 17.83 30.94 -17.83
CA GLU A 3 17.41 29.53 -17.75
C GLU A 3 18.46 28.72 -16.99
N PRO A 4 18.02 27.77 -16.13
CA PRO A 4 18.94 26.94 -15.36
C PRO A 4 19.69 25.99 -16.29
N THR A 5 21.00 25.84 -16.05
CA THR A 5 21.83 24.89 -16.79
C THR A 5 21.53 23.44 -16.40
N LEU A 6 21.85 22.49 -17.28
CA LEU A 6 21.67 21.07 -17.00
C LEU A 6 22.38 20.58 -15.71
N PRO A 7 23.62 21.00 -15.38
CA PRO A 7 24.23 20.70 -14.09
C PRO A 7 23.46 21.24 -12.89
N GLN A 8 22.91 22.46 -13.00
CA GLN A 8 22.08 23.02 -11.92
C GLN A 8 20.79 22.22 -11.70
N ILE A 9 20.11 21.83 -12.79
CA ILE A 9 18.91 20.98 -12.71
C ILE A 9 19.24 19.62 -12.05
N ARG A 10 20.35 18.99 -12.45
CA ARG A 10 20.79 17.71 -11.86
C ARG A 10 21.11 17.86 -10.37
N SER A 11 21.87 18.88 -9.99
CA SER A 11 22.20 19.16 -8.60
C SER A 11 20.94 19.38 -7.75
N PHE A 12 20.00 20.17 -8.24
CA PHE A 12 18.71 20.41 -7.60
C PHE A 12 17.93 19.12 -7.38
N ARG A 13 17.83 18.26 -8.40
CA ARG A 13 17.14 16.96 -8.29
C ARG A 13 17.82 16.04 -7.26
N LEU A 14 19.15 15.91 -7.29
CA LEU A 14 19.88 15.08 -6.35
C LEU A 14 19.65 15.53 -4.91
N LYS A 15 19.70 16.85 -4.65
CA LYS A 15 19.41 17.43 -3.34
C LYS A 15 18.00 17.14 -2.86
N ASN A 16 17.00 17.40 -3.71
CA ASN A 16 15.59 17.16 -3.34
C ASN A 16 15.25 15.69 -3.12
N HIS A 17 16.01 14.78 -3.75
CA HIS A 17 15.88 13.35 -3.52
C HIS A 17 16.82 12.82 -2.44
N HIS A 18 17.56 13.70 -1.75
CA HIS A 18 18.54 13.34 -0.72
C HIS A 18 19.56 12.31 -1.19
N LEU A 19 20.03 12.45 -2.43
CA LEU A 19 21.04 11.58 -3.06
C LEU A 19 22.42 12.25 -3.18
N ASP A 20 22.53 13.51 -2.79
CA ASP A 20 23.78 14.27 -2.80
C ASP A 20 24.64 13.97 -1.57
N GLN A 21 24.01 13.70 -0.43
CA GLN A 21 24.69 13.37 0.83
C GLN A 21 23.89 12.35 1.64
N LYS A 22 24.57 11.32 2.13
CA LYS A 22 23.96 10.34 3.03
C LYS A 22 23.75 10.95 4.42
N GLN A 23 22.56 10.70 4.98
CA GLN A 23 22.18 11.12 6.33
C GLN A 23 22.56 10.06 7.36
N ALA A 24 22.68 10.45 8.63
CA ALA A 24 22.85 9.48 9.71
C ALA A 24 21.68 8.48 9.76
N ALA A 25 21.95 7.21 10.01
CA ALA A 25 20.92 6.19 10.18
C ALA A 25 20.13 6.45 11.47
N SER A 26 18.97 7.06 11.37
CA SER A 26 18.09 7.38 12.49
C SER A 26 16.64 7.40 12.04
N LEU A 27 15.70 7.19 12.96
CA LEU A 27 14.27 7.29 12.68
C LEU A 27 13.91 8.66 12.08
N LYS A 28 14.43 9.74 12.64
CA LYS A 28 14.22 11.10 12.15
C LYS A 28 14.63 11.26 10.68
N SER A 29 15.76 10.65 10.30
CA SER A 29 16.21 10.66 8.91
C SER A 29 15.26 9.88 8.01
N VAL A 30 14.82 8.69 8.44
CA VAL A 30 13.85 7.88 7.68
C VAL A 30 12.54 8.64 7.49
N GLN A 31 11.99 9.23 8.54
CA GLN A 31 10.77 10.06 8.46
C GLN A 31 10.97 11.23 7.48
N SER A 32 12.06 11.98 7.60
CA SER A 32 12.37 13.09 6.70
C SER A 32 12.52 12.66 5.23
N LEU A 33 13.15 11.51 5.00
CA LEU A 33 13.36 10.98 3.64
C LEU A 33 12.07 10.46 3.01
N SER A 34 11.14 9.97 3.80
CA SER A 34 9.86 9.41 3.35
C SER A 34 8.73 10.45 3.26
N ALA A 35 8.83 11.58 3.98
CA ALA A 35 7.77 12.57 4.10
C ALA A 35 7.32 13.20 2.77
N ALA A 36 8.23 13.29 1.77
CA ALA A 36 7.89 13.96 0.51
C ALA A 36 6.94 13.14 -0.38
N CYS A 37 7.17 11.82 -0.50
CA CYS A 37 6.37 10.95 -1.38
C CYS A 37 6.45 9.47 -1.00
N GLY A 38 6.92 9.12 0.19
CA GLY A 38 7.14 7.75 0.60
C GLY A 38 8.20 7.02 -0.23
N PHE A 39 8.32 5.72 0.00
CA PHE A 39 9.18 4.83 -0.79
C PHE A 39 8.33 3.80 -1.51
N GLN A 40 8.45 3.71 -2.83
CA GLN A 40 7.82 2.64 -3.59
C GLN A 40 8.47 1.30 -3.23
N ASN A 41 7.64 0.27 -2.97
CA ASN A 41 8.10 -1.09 -2.67
C ASN A 41 7.76 -2.08 -3.79
N THR A 42 8.06 -1.68 -5.02
CA THR A 42 7.91 -2.53 -6.22
C THR A 42 9.20 -2.44 -7.05
N PRO A 43 9.97 -3.53 -7.17
CA PRO A 43 9.75 -4.85 -6.57
C PRO A 43 9.89 -4.83 -5.04
N PRO A 44 9.44 -5.88 -4.32
CA PRO A 44 9.66 -6.00 -2.87
C PRO A 44 11.13 -5.79 -2.50
N GLY A 45 11.39 -5.00 -1.43
CA GLY A 45 12.75 -4.61 -1.03
C GLY A 45 13.28 -3.33 -1.70
N ALA A 46 12.55 -2.74 -2.63
CA ALA A 46 12.98 -1.50 -3.29
C ALA A 46 13.11 -0.33 -2.29
N TRP A 47 12.27 -0.27 -1.25
CA TRP A 47 12.33 0.74 -0.21
C TRP A 47 13.63 0.68 0.62
N GLU A 48 14.09 -0.52 0.93
CA GLU A 48 15.37 -0.73 1.62
C GLU A 48 16.52 -0.20 0.77
N THR A 49 16.54 -0.58 -0.51
CA THR A 49 17.53 -0.06 -1.46
C THR A 49 17.51 1.46 -1.53
N ALA A 50 16.32 2.07 -1.50
CA ALA A 50 16.18 3.52 -1.48
C ALA A 50 16.78 4.13 -0.21
N LEU A 51 16.62 3.52 0.96
CA LEU A 51 17.20 3.96 2.22
C LEU A 51 18.72 3.70 2.29
N TYR A 52 19.20 2.55 1.80
CA TYR A 52 20.65 2.29 1.71
C TYR A 52 21.41 3.33 0.89
N ASN A 53 20.78 3.87 -0.16
CA ASN A 53 21.37 4.93 -0.97
C ASN A 53 21.41 6.28 -0.25
N ARG A 54 20.62 6.50 0.79
CA ARG A 54 20.42 7.77 1.48
C ARG A 54 20.94 7.82 2.92
N LEU A 55 21.14 6.67 3.54
CA LEU A 55 21.61 6.55 4.92
C LEU A 55 23.05 6.06 4.98
N GLN A 56 23.74 6.47 6.03
CA GLN A 56 25.09 6.01 6.33
C GLN A 56 25.02 4.67 7.05
N ASN A 57 25.44 3.59 6.40
CA ASN A 57 25.55 2.24 6.97
C ASN A 57 24.33 1.80 7.82
N PRO A 58 23.09 1.86 7.30
CA PRO A 58 21.94 1.43 8.07
C PRO A 58 22.00 -0.07 8.33
N ASP A 59 21.66 -0.49 9.55
CA ASP A 59 21.51 -1.89 9.91
C ASP A 59 20.26 -2.47 9.24
N PRO A 60 20.36 -3.58 8.48
CA PRO A 60 19.21 -4.23 7.87
C PRO A 60 18.12 -4.65 8.86
N VAL A 61 18.52 -5.19 10.01
CA VAL A 61 17.59 -5.65 11.06
C VAL A 61 16.80 -4.47 11.62
N TRP A 62 17.50 -3.37 11.87
CA TRP A 62 16.85 -2.14 12.32
C TRP A 62 15.88 -1.61 11.27
N LEU A 63 16.22 -1.58 9.96
CA LEU A 63 15.30 -1.15 8.92
C LEU A 63 14.03 -1.99 8.90
N GLN A 64 14.16 -3.31 8.95
CA GLN A 64 13.02 -4.22 8.99
C GLN A 64 12.14 -4.00 10.23
N SER A 65 12.74 -3.67 11.38
CA SER A 65 12.00 -3.42 12.61
C SER A 65 11.08 -2.20 12.54
N LEU A 66 11.38 -1.22 11.68
CA LEU A 66 10.56 -0.03 11.50
C LEU A 66 9.16 -0.35 10.93
N LEU A 67 9.03 -1.45 10.18
CA LEU A 67 7.73 -1.95 9.69
C LEU A 67 7.05 -2.91 10.67
N SER A 68 7.82 -3.70 11.43
CA SER A 68 7.29 -4.86 12.14
C SER A 68 7.05 -4.64 13.63
N GLN A 69 7.81 -3.77 14.29
CA GLN A 69 7.83 -3.71 15.76
C GLN A 69 7.10 -2.53 16.36
N GLU A 70 7.13 -1.37 15.73
CA GLU A 70 6.64 -0.14 16.37
C GLU A 70 5.57 0.59 15.54
N ASN A 71 5.14 0.03 14.42
CA ASN A 71 4.22 0.71 13.49
C ASN A 71 4.69 2.11 13.10
N LEU A 72 6.00 2.31 13.02
CA LEU A 72 6.58 3.61 12.65
C LEU A 72 6.45 3.88 11.17
N LEU A 73 6.55 2.83 10.36
CA LEU A 73 6.29 2.83 8.94
C LEU A 73 5.13 1.89 8.61
N VAL A 74 4.38 2.24 7.60
CA VAL A 74 3.26 1.45 7.07
C VAL A 74 3.52 1.15 5.62
N GLN A 75 3.20 -0.07 5.20
CA GLN A 75 3.09 -0.41 3.78
C GLN A 75 1.63 -0.51 3.38
N ALA A 76 1.24 0.29 2.41
CA ALA A 76 -0.10 0.22 1.83
C ALA A 76 -0.07 0.57 0.34
N TRP A 77 -1.11 0.17 -0.38
CA TRP A 77 -1.40 0.73 -1.70
C TRP A 77 -1.74 2.21 -1.53
N SER A 78 -1.13 3.06 -2.34
CA SER A 78 -1.26 4.52 -2.20
C SER A 78 -1.32 5.21 -3.55
N ILE A 79 -1.14 6.56 -3.53
CA ILE A 79 -1.34 7.54 -4.61
C ILE A 79 -0.70 7.12 -5.92
N ARG A 80 -0.14 6.23 -6.32
CA ARG A 80 0.37 5.81 -7.63
C ARG A 80 -0.11 4.44 -8.06
N GLY A 81 -1.07 3.88 -7.28
CA GLY A 81 -1.56 2.52 -7.51
C GLY A 81 -0.48 1.46 -7.33
N VAL A 82 0.47 1.69 -6.43
CA VAL A 82 1.56 0.77 -6.11
C VAL A 82 1.77 0.67 -4.60
N PRO A 83 2.35 -0.43 -4.08
CA PRO A 83 2.75 -0.51 -2.68
C PRO A 83 3.77 0.58 -2.34
N MET A 84 3.44 1.39 -1.36
CA MET A 84 4.28 2.47 -0.83
C MET A 84 4.58 2.21 0.62
N ILE A 85 5.75 2.63 1.08
CA ILE A 85 6.12 2.67 2.50
C ILE A 85 6.27 4.12 2.90
N PHE A 86 5.60 4.51 3.97
CA PHE A 86 5.55 5.87 4.49
C PHE A 86 5.38 5.87 6.02
N PRO A 87 5.67 6.98 6.72
CA PRO A 87 5.42 7.09 8.15
C PRO A 87 3.94 6.90 8.49
N LEU A 88 3.63 6.19 9.58
CA LEU A 88 2.26 5.98 10.02
C LEU A 88 1.52 7.31 10.23
N GLU A 89 2.20 8.32 10.76
CA GLU A 89 1.65 9.67 10.98
C GLU A 89 1.19 10.35 9.68
N ASP A 90 1.78 9.98 8.53
CA ASP A 90 1.42 10.51 7.21
C ASP A 90 0.29 9.72 6.53
N SER A 91 -0.26 8.69 7.18
CA SER A 91 -1.35 7.86 6.61
C SER A 91 -2.54 8.68 6.10
N PRO A 92 -2.99 9.75 6.77
CA PRO A 92 -4.06 10.59 6.24
C PRO A 92 -3.74 11.20 4.87
N VAL A 93 -2.47 11.56 4.62
CA VAL A 93 -2.04 12.11 3.33
C VAL A 93 -1.97 11.03 2.25
N PHE A 94 -1.37 9.88 2.57
CA PHE A 94 -1.12 8.82 1.60
C PHE A 94 -2.35 7.99 1.26
N LEU A 95 -3.33 7.88 2.15
CA LEU A 95 -4.49 7.02 2.00
C LEU A 95 -5.77 7.79 1.67
N SER A 96 -5.98 8.97 2.25
CA SER A 96 -7.22 9.73 2.01
C SER A 96 -7.38 10.21 0.57
N ALA A 97 -6.28 10.43 -0.15
CA ALA A 97 -6.31 10.77 -1.57
C ALA A 97 -6.88 9.65 -2.47
N LEU A 98 -7.05 8.44 -1.94
CA LEU A 98 -7.66 7.31 -2.65
C LEU A 98 -9.16 7.20 -2.39
N ILE A 99 -9.68 7.93 -1.41
CA ILE A 99 -11.11 7.95 -1.08
C ILE A 99 -11.78 8.99 -1.99
N PRO A 100 -12.78 8.61 -2.78
CA PRO A 100 -13.48 9.54 -3.64
C PRO A 100 -14.25 10.57 -2.82
N THR A 101 -14.33 11.79 -3.31
CA THR A 101 -15.26 12.80 -2.79
C THR A 101 -16.68 12.50 -3.30
N GLU A 102 -17.68 13.20 -2.72
CA GLU A 102 -19.06 13.01 -3.11
C GLU A 102 -19.26 13.20 -4.63
N GLY A 103 -19.85 12.19 -5.27
CA GLY A 103 -20.10 12.18 -6.72
C GLY A 103 -18.94 11.68 -7.59
N GLU A 104 -17.77 11.39 -7.01
CA GLU A 104 -16.66 10.78 -7.75
C GLU A 104 -16.72 9.26 -7.70
N PRO A 105 -16.35 8.57 -8.81
CA PRO A 105 -16.27 7.11 -8.80
C PRO A 105 -15.06 6.62 -8.00
N TRP A 106 -15.19 5.46 -7.37
CA TRP A 106 -14.06 4.77 -6.80
C TRP A 106 -13.03 4.40 -7.87
N ILE A 107 -11.75 4.60 -7.56
CA ILE A 107 -10.63 4.18 -8.40
C ILE A 107 -10.11 2.84 -7.88
N TYR A 108 -10.27 1.78 -8.68
CA TYR A 108 -9.79 0.45 -8.34
C TYR A 108 -9.22 -0.28 -9.57
N THR A 109 -8.53 -1.38 -9.35
CA THR A 109 -7.83 -2.10 -10.41
C THR A 109 -8.80 -2.78 -11.38
N ARG A 110 -8.35 -2.99 -12.63
CA ARG A 110 -9.12 -3.75 -13.62
C ARG A 110 -9.50 -5.15 -13.12
N GLY A 111 -8.67 -5.79 -12.28
CA GLY A 111 -8.99 -7.08 -11.68
C GLY A 111 -10.26 -7.04 -10.84
N ILE A 112 -10.43 -5.99 -10.04
CA ILE A 112 -11.65 -5.78 -9.24
C ILE A 112 -12.85 -5.60 -10.17
N THR A 113 -12.76 -4.77 -11.22
CA THR A 113 -13.84 -4.60 -12.20
C THR A 113 -14.29 -5.94 -12.76
N LEU A 114 -13.35 -6.76 -13.24
CA LEU A 114 -13.65 -8.06 -13.82
C LEU A 114 -14.27 -9.03 -12.81
N ALA A 115 -13.84 -9.01 -11.55
CA ALA A 115 -14.41 -9.84 -10.49
C ALA A 115 -15.85 -9.39 -10.16
N LEU A 116 -16.10 -8.09 -10.07
CA LEU A 116 -17.43 -7.54 -9.81
C LEU A 116 -18.40 -7.85 -10.95
N ASP A 117 -17.96 -7.72 -12.21
CA ASP A 117 -18.74 -8.07 -13.40
C ASP A 117 -19.08 -9.57 -13.42
N TYR A 118 -18.09 -10.43 -13.12
CA TYR A 118 -18.29 -11.88 -13.02
C TYR A 118 -19.31 -12.26 -11.95
N LEU A 119 -19.25 -11.61 -10.79
CA LEU A 119 -20.18 -11.84 -9.69
C LEU A 119 -21.54 -11.14 -9.90
N GLY A 120 -21.61 -10.19 -10.84
CA GLY A 120 -22.80 -9.37 -11.06
C GLY A 120 -23.19 -8.55 -9.82
N ILE A 121 -22.20 -7.96 -9.13
CA ILE A 121 -22.39 -7.09 -7.95
C ILE A 121 -21.72 -5.74 -8.18
N SER A 122 -22.20 -4.72 -7.47
CA SER A 122 -21.55 -3.41 -7.49
C SER A 122 -20.35 -3.36 -6.55
N PHE A 123 -19.43 -2.42 -6.81
CA PHE A 123 -18.32 -2.14 -5.88
C PHE A 123 -18.85 -1.76 -4.50
N GLN A 124 -19.91 -0.97 -4.42
CA GLN A 124 -20.49 -0.56 -3.15
C GLN A 124 -20.99 -1.76 -2.33
N GLN A 125 -21.66 -2.73 -2.96
CA GLN A 125 -22.08 -3.95 -2.29
C GLN A 125 -20.91 -4.74 -1.72
N ALA A 126 -19.84 -4.92 -2.52
CA ALA A 126 -18.63 -5.60 -2.04
C ALA A 126 -17.95 -4.86 -0.88
N LEU A 127 -17.89 -3.53 -0.96
CA LEU A 127 -17.35 -2.67 0.12
C LEU A 127 -18.20 -2.77 1.39
N ASP A 128 -19.52 -2.71 1.27
CA ASP A 128 -20.44 -2.81 2.43
C ASP A 128 -20.29 -4.15 3.14
N TRP A 129 -20.13 -5.27 2.42
CA TRP A 129 -19.85 -6.57 3.02
C TRP A 129 -18.48 -6.59 3.70
N LEU A 130 -17.44 -6.05 3.07
CA LEU A 130 -16.12 -5.97 3.66
C LEU A 130 -16.15 -5.16 4.96
N LEU A 131 -16.79 -4.00 4.97
CA LEU A 131 -16.89 -3.14 6.16
C LEU A 131 -17.62 -3.81 7.33
N GLN A 132 -18.59 -4.69 7.06
CA GLN A 132 -19.26 -5.46 8.11
C GLN A 132 -18.36 -6.48 8.79
N VAL A 133 -17.44 -7.08 8.06
CA VAL A 133 -16.62 -8.19 8.58
C VAL A 133 -15.23 -7.77 9.03
N ILE A 134 -14.68 -6.67 8.50
CA ILE A 134 -13.28 -6.26 8.71
C ILE A 134 -12.94 -6.00 10.18
N VAL A 135 -13.92 -5.60 10.99
CA VAL A 135 -13.75 -5.38 12.43
C VAL A 135 -13.34 -6.67 13.18
N GLY A 136 -13.63 -7.84 12.63
CA GLY A 136 -13.19 -9.11 13.17
C GLY A 136 -11.67 -9.32 13.11
N LEU A 137 -10.96 -8.58 12.26
CA LEU A 137 -9.50 -8.65 12.15
C LEU A 137 -8.78 -8.09 13.38
N ASP A 138 -9.40 -7.19 14.14
CA ASP A 138 -8.78 -6.57 15.32
C ASP A 138 -8.36 -7.60 16.39
N SER A 139 -8.99 -8.76 16.39
CA SER A 139 -8.72 -9.86 17.34
C SER A 139 -7.78 -10.94 16.80
N LEU A 140 -7.32 -10.81 15.54
CA LEU A 140 -6.55 -11.83 14.85
C LEU A 140 -5.10 -11.40 14.56
N SER A 141 -4.21 -12.38 14.61
CA SER A 141 -2.85 -12.24 14.07
C SER A 141 -2.74 -13.15 12.85
N LEU A 142 -2.64 -12.55 11.67
CA LEU A 142 -2.59 -13.28 10.41
C LEU A 142 -1.16 -13.30 9.87
N VAL A 143 -0.73 -14.48 9.44
CA VAL A 143 0.67 -14.73 9.06
C VAL A 143 0.98 -14.50 7.59
N SER A 144 -0.04 -14.39 6.74
CA SER A 144 0.16 -14.15 5.30
C SER A 144 -1.06 -13.52 4.65
N LYS A 145 -0.81 -12.92 3.46
CA LYS A 145 -1.88 -12.35 2.62
C LYS A 145 -2.92 -13.41 2.22
N THR A 146 -2.49 -14.61 1.87
CA THR A 146 -3.40 -15.71 1.48
C THR A 146 -4.38 -16.03 2.61
N VAL A 147 -3.88 -16.17 3.84
CA VAL A 147 -4.74 -16.41 5.02
C VAL A 147 -5.69 -15.24 5.27
N LEU A 148 -5.25 -14.00 5.07
CA LEU A 148 -6.13 -12.83 5.16
C LEU A 148 -7.25 -12.88 4.11
N ASP A 149 -6.90 -13.13 2.86
CA ASP A 149 -7.84 -13.18 1.74
C ASP A 149 -8.89 -14.29 1.96
N GLU A 150 -8.48 -15.51 2.35
CA GLU A 150 -9.36 -16.63 2.66
C GLU A 150 -10.28 -16.35 3.87
N THR A 151 -9.74 -15.74 4.91
CA THR A 151 -10.51 -15.38 6.11
C THR A 151 -11.61 -14.38 5.76
N LEU A 152 -11.27 -13.31 5.07
CA LEU A 152 -12.25 -12.30 4.66
C LEU A 152 -13.28 -12.86 3.68
N ALA A 153 -12.85 -13.65 2.70
CA ALA A 153 -13.75 -14.28 1.75
C ALA A 153 -14.74 -15.25 2.46
N GLY A 154 -14.25 -16.01 3.44
CA GLY A 154 -15.10 -16.89 4.23
C GLY A 154 -16.11 -16.14 5.11
N TRP A 155 -15.73 -15.02 5.69
CA TRP A 155 -16.63 -14.18 6.49
C TRP A 155 -17.66 -13.43 5.63
N ILE A 156 -17.32 -13.06 4.41
CA ILE A 156 -18.23 -12.41 3.48
C ILE A 156 -19.23 -13.40 2.86
N LEU A 157 -18.85 -14.67 2.67
CA LEU A 157 -19.69 -15.68 2.00
C LEU A 157 -21.13 -15.75 2.52
N PRO A 158 -21.44 -15.69 3.82
CA PRO A 158 -22.82 -15.68 4.32
C PRO A 158 -23.62 -14.43 3.93
N LEU A 159 -22.94 -13.33 3.58
CA LEU A 159 -23.57 -12.07 3.16
C LEU A 159 -23.87 -12.06 1.65
N VAL A 160 -23.21 -12.93 0.90
CA VAL A 160 -23.40 -13.07 -0.53
C VAL A 160 -24.77 -13.73 -0.81
N PRO A 161 -25.58 -13.20 -1.77
CA PRO A 161 -26.83 -13.83 -2.16
C PRO A 161 -26.67 -15.31 -2.52
N GLN A 162 -27.61 -16.16 -2.13
CA GLN A 162 -27.49 -17.61 -2.24
C GLN A 162 -27.20 -18.09 -3.66
N ASP A 163 -27.81 -17.45 -4.65
CA ASP A 163 -27.60 -17.73 -6.07
C ASP A 163 -26.19 -17.38 -6.58
N LYS A 164 -25.44 -16.57 -5.84
CA LYS A 164 -24.08 -16.12 -6.17
C LYS A 164 -22.98 -16.80 -5.34
N GLN A 165 -23.32 -17.51 -4.27
CA GLN A 165 -22.33 -18.14 -3.37
C GLN A 165 -21.45 -19.16 -4.10
N ALA A 166 -22.00 -19.91 -5.04
CA ALA A 166 -21.22 -20.84 -5.85
C ALA A 166 -20.19 -20.11 -6.74
N LEU A 167 -20.56 -18.95 -7.29
CA LEU A 167 -19.64 -18.11 -8.07
C LEU A 167 -18.57 -17.46 -7.20
N TRP A 168 -18.94 -17.01 -5.98
CA TRP A 168 -18.02 -16.45 -5.01
C TRP A 168 -16.92 -17.44 -4.61
N SER A 169 -17.27 -18.70 -4.44
CA SER A 169 -16.36 -19.78 -4.04
C SER A 169 -15.65 -20.45 -5.23
N ALA A 170 -15.94 -20.05 -6.47
CA ALA A 170 -15.32 -20.61 -7.64
C ALA A 170 -13.86 -20.13 -7.81
N PRO A 171 -12.96 -20.95 -8.37
CA PRO A 171 -11.63 -20.51 -8.71
C PRO A 171 -11.64 -19.27 -9.57
N SER A 172 -10.88 -18.25 -9.18
CA SER A 172 -10.77 -17.03 -9.96
C SER A 172 -10.09 -17.31 -11.30
N MET A 173 -10.49 -16.57 -12.35
CA MET A 173 -9.82 -16.61 -13.64
C MET A 173 -8.36 -16.11 -13.58
N TYR A 174 -7.95 -15.52 -12.46
CA TYR A 174 -6.59 -15.02 -12.21
C TYR A 174 -5.73 -15.96 -11.36
N GLY A 175 -6.23 -17.08 -10.96
CA GLY A 175 -5.53 -18.09 -10.18
C GLY A 175 -6.50 -19.03 -9.48
N LYS A 176 -6.03 -20.21 -9.14
CA LYS A 176 -6.76 -21.05 -8.19
C LYS A 176 -6.64 -20.41 -6.83
N PRO A 177 -7.70 -20.42 -5.98
CA PRO A 177 -7.47 -20.34 -4.56
C PRO A 177 -6.62 -21.56 -4.22
N ASP A 178 -5.37 -21.32 -3.83
CA ASP A 178 -4.52 -22.37 -3.28
C ASP A 178 -5.01 -22.74 -1.90
#